data_73590b4ae517b95a1bb7a48d9bcd4956
#
_entry.id   73590b4ae517b95a1bb7a48d9bcd4956
#
_cell.length_a   1.000
_cell.length_b   1.000
_cell.length_c   1.000
_cell.angle_alpha   90.00
_cell.angle_beta   90.00
_cell.angle_gamma   90.00
#
_symmetry.space_group_name_H-M   'P 1'
#
loop_
_entity.id
_entity.type
_entity.pdbx_description
1 polymer ?
#
loop_
_entity_poly.entity_id
_entity_poly.type
_entity_poly.pdbx_seq_one_letter_code
_entity_poly.pdbx_strand_id
1 'polypeptide(L)'
;MCRRSRLFQIIMVLILIVFMLAGCGETVEDNAESSKPEEDKIVIGFSMDTLVHERWLRDRDIFVAKANELGAEVILQIAYSDSQEQEKQVQYLLDQGIDVLVLVPHDAISAASMVKKAKDRGVKVISYDRLVKNANVDLYISFDNIKVGELMGQAALSQTPAGNYLLLNGYESDNN
;
A
#
# COMPACT_ATOMS: atom_id res chain seq x y z
N MET A 1 33.05 76.13 16.31
CA MET A 1 32.98 75.22 15.13
C MET A 1 32.36 73.83 15.42
N CYS A 2 31.88 73.51 16.62
CA CYS A 2 31.46 72.15 17.00
C CYS A 2 29.93 71.86 16.78
N ARG A 3 29.08 72.86 16.56
CA ARG A 3 27.62 72.68 16.50
C ARG A 3 27.11 72.29 15.10
N ARG A 4 27.81 72.68 14.05
CA ARG A 4 27.48 72.36 12.64
C ARG A 4 27.79 70.91 12.27
N SER A 5 28.84 70.36 12.87
CA SER A 5 29.22 68.96 12.61
C SER A 5 28.21 67.96 13.20
N ARG A 6 27.66 68.23 14.38
CA ARG A 6 26.66 67.34 15.00
C ARG A 6 25.31 67.36 14.26
N LEU A 7 24.93 68.54 13.73
CA LEU A 7 23.70 68.64 12.92
C LEU A 7 23.83 67.85 11.62
N PHE A 8 24.99 67.87 10.99
CA PHE A 8 25.29 67.13 9.78
C PHE A 8 25.29 65.61 10.04
N GLN A 9 25.80 65.17 11.16
CA GLN A 9 25.78 63.75 11.57
C GLN A 9 24.34 63.27 11.85
N ILE A 10 23.51 64.08 12.51
CA ILE A 10 22.11 63.71 12.79
C ILE A 10 21.30 63.64 11.48
N ILE A 11 21.53 64.54 10.53
CA ILE A 11 20.84 64.49 9.22
C ILE A 11 21.28 63.28 8.43
N MET A 12 22.58 62.90 8.45
CA MET A 12 23.10 61.71 7.78
C MET A 12 22.50 60.42 8.35
N VAL A 13 22.37 60.36 9.67
CA VAL A 13 21.75 59.18 10.34
C VAL A 13 20.26 59.09 10.03
N LEU A 14 19.55 60.22 9.99
CA LEU A 14 18.14 60.26 9.62
C LEU A 14 17.92 59.84 8.18
N ILE A 15 18.75 60.23 7.22
CA ILE A 15 18.69 59.83 5.81
C ILE A 15 18.97 58.31 5.70
N LEU A 16 19.92 57.76 6.49
CA LEU A 16 20.21 56.35 6.49
C LEU A 16 19.04 55.48 7.03
N ILE A 17 18.31 55.99 8.03
CA ILE A 17 17.14 55.34 8.60
C ILE A 17 15.96 55.36 7.59
N VAL A 18 15.79 56.47 6.86
CA VAL A 18 14.74 56.57 5.82
C VAL A 18 15.04 55.61 4.65
N PHE A 19 16.33 55.41 4.30
CA PHE A 19 16.69 54.44 3.24
C PHE A 19 16.49 52.97 3.65
N MET A 20 16.57 52.69 4.95
CA MET A 20 16.25 51.31 5.43
C MET A 20 14.74 51.01 5.48
N LEU A 21 13.91 52.03 5.49
CA LEU A 21 12.44 51.86 5.49
C LEU A 21 11.84 51.78 4.09
N ALA A 22 12.62 52.09 3.02
CA ALA A 22 12.20 52.04 1.63
C ALA A 22 12.61 50.73 0.89
N GLY A 23 13.20 49.76 1.60
CA GLY A 23 13.59 48.48 1.03
C GLY A 23 12.58 47.40 1.30
N CYS A 24 12.11 46.79 0.22
CA CYS A 24 11.26 45.58 0.11
C CYS A 24 9.75 45.84 0.12
N GLY A 25 9.28 46.49 -0.95
CA GLY A 25 8.03 46.09 -1.57
C GLY A 25 8.33 45.16 -2.75
N GLU A 26 8.83 43.95 -2.49
CA GLU A 26 8.67 42.87 -3.43
C GLU A 26 7.20 42.48 -3.37
N THR A 27 6.47 42.85 -4.40
CA THR A 27 5.21 42.20 -4.72
C THR A 27 5.56 40.75 -4.99
N VAL A 28 5.39 39.90 -3.96
CA VAL A 28 5.20 38.49 -4.16
C VAL A 28 3.94 38.45 -5.03
N GLU A 29 4.12 38.26 -6.34
CA GLU A 29 3.09 37.69 -7.16
C GLU A 29 2.78 36.35 -6.48
N ASP A 30 1.68 36.35 -5.76
CA ASP A 30 1.01 35.16 -5.31
C ASP A 30 0.65 34.41 -6.60
N ASN A 31 1.62 33.65 -7.12
CA ASN A 31 1.32 32.54 -7.99
C ASN A 31 0.50 31.63 -7.08
N ALA A 32 -0.78 31.91 -6.99
CA ALA A 32 -1.79 30.94 -6.64
C ALA A 32 -1.65 29.85 -7.72
N GLU A 33 -0.63 29.03 -7.52
CA GLU A 33 -0.58 27.69 -8.08
C GLU A 33 -1.91 27.10 -7.62
N SER A 34 -2.87 27.10 -8.56
CA SER A 34 -4.14 26.44 -8.39
C SER A 34 -3.81 25.05 -7.87
N SER A 35 -3.83 24.88 -6.56
CA SER A 35 -3.79 23.57 -5.95
C SER A 35 -5.01 22.85 -6.52
N LYS A 36 -4.77 22.09 -7.60
CA LYS A 36 -5.66 21.03 -8.02
C LYS A 36 -6.08 20.33 -6.74
N PRO A 37 -7.39 20.16 -6.46
CA PRO A 37 -7.79 19.41 -5.27
C PRO A 37 -6.93 18.17 -5.23
N GLU A 38 -6.23 17.94 -4.14
CA GLU A 38 -5.48 16.71 -3.93
C GLU A 38 -6.54 15.61 -4.03
N GLU A 39 -6.59 14.95 -5.18
CA GLU A 39 -7.49 13.81 -5.37
C GLU A 39 -7.13 12.85 -4.25
N ASP A 40 -8.09 12.57 -3.36
CA ASP A 40 -7.91 11.64 -2.25
C ASP A 40 -7.32 10.36 -2.82
N LYS A 41 -6.04 10.12 -2.54
CA LYS A 41 -5.34 8.93 -3.03
C LYS A 41 -5.99 7.71 -2.42
N ILE A 42 -6.28 6.72 -3.25
CA ILE A 42 -6.72 5.42 -2.77
C ILE A 42 -5.59 4.78 -1.97
N VAL A 43 -5.87 4.41 -0.74
CA VAL A 43 -4.93 3.73 0.15
C VAL A 43 -5.26 2.25 0.18
N ILE A 44 -4.30 1.42 -0.24
CA ILE A 44 -4.44 -0.03 -0.31
C ILE A 44 -3.65 -0.66 0.84
N GLY A 45 -4.31 -1.39 1.74
CA GLY A 45 -3.66 -2.28 2.68
C GLY A 45 -3.37 -3.61 2.01
N PHE A 46 -2.10 -4.00 1.90
CA PHE A 46 -1.70 -5.29 1.34
C PHE A 46 -1.16 -6.19 2.43
N SER A 47 -1.95 -7.19 2.84
CA SER A 47 -1.57 -8.18 3.86
C SER A 47 -1.15 -9.48 3.18
N MET A 48 0.12 -9.85 3.31
CA MET A 48 0.69 -11.06 2.76
C MET A 48 1.01 -12.07 3.85
N ASP A 49 0.79 -13.34 3.58
CA ASP A 49 1.17 -14.46 4.45
C ASP A 49 2.68 -14.49 4.70
N THR A 50 3.47 -14.58 3.63
CA THR A 50 4.92 -14.79 3.72
C THR A 50 5.63 -14.27 2.46
N LEU A 51 6.95 -14.07 2.57
CA LEU A 51 7.84 -13.78 1.44
C LEU A 51 8.91 -14.85 1.24
N VAL A 52 8.75 -16.04 1.85
CA VAL A 52 9.76 -17.11 1.77
C VAL A 52 10.00 -17.59 0.34
N HIS A 53 8.96 -17.63 -0.49
CA HIS A 53 9.09 -18.03 -1.89
C HIS A 53 9.34 -16.82 -2.79
N GLU A 54 10.27 -16.94 -3.74
CA GLU A 54 10.64 -15.89 -4.71
C GLU A 54 9.42 -15.32 -5.45
N ARG A 55 8.42 -16.14 -5.73
CA ARG A 55 7.16 -15.71 -6.34
C ARG A 55 6.53 -14.55 -5.56
N TRP A 56 6.43 -14.67 -4.22
CA TRP A 56 5.80 -13.65 -3.38
C TRP A 56 6.54 -12.32 -3.37
N LEU A 57 7.87 -12.35 -3.47
CA LEU A 57 8.68 -11.14 -3.64
C LEU A 57 8.32 -10.43 -4.96
N ARG A 58 8.21 -11.21 -6.03
CA ARG A 58 7.87 -10.69 -7.35
C ARG A 58 6.44 -10.15 -7.41
N ASP A 59 5.47 -10.88 -6.87
CA ASP A 59 4.07 -10.46 -6.81
C ASP A 59 3.93 -9.14 -6.03
N ARG A 60 4.58 -9.03 -4.87
CA ARG A 60 4.64 -7.81 -4.07
C ARG A 60 5.17 -6.63 -4.89
N ASP A 61 6.34 -6.81 -5.49
CA ASP A 61 7.04 -5.71 -6.17
C ASP A 61 6.25 -5.22 -7.39
N ILE A 62 5.66 -6.13 -8.18
CA ILE A 62 4.82 -5.79 -9.32
C ILE A 62 3.55 -5.10 -8.85
N PHE A 63 2.90 -5.61 -7.79
CA PHE A 63 1.68 -5.01 -7.25
C PHE A 63 1.93 -3.57 -6.78
N VAL A 64 2.95 -3.37 -5.93
CA VAL A 64 3.30 -2.06 -5.39
C VAL A 64 3.67 -1.08 -6.50
N ALA A 65 4.51 -1.51 -7.45
CA ALA A 65 4.89 -0.67 -8.59
C ALA A 65 3.67 -0.24 -9.41
N LYS A 66 2.75 -1.17 -9.69
CA LYS A 66 1.55 -0.88 -10.48
C LYS A 66 0.55 0.00 -9.75
N ALA A 67 0.35 -0.22 -8.45
CA ALA A 67 -0.50 0.63 -7.63
C ALA A 67 0.01 2.09 -7.61
N ASN A 68 1.31 2.27 -7.40
CA ASN A 68 1.95 3.60 -7.40
C ASN A 68 1.85 4.28 -8.78
N GLU A 69 2.04 3.53 -9.88
CA GLU A 69 1.87 4.03 -11.26
C GLU A 69 0.44 4.56 -11.48
N LEU A 70 -0.55 3.93 -10.85
CA LEU A 70 -1.96 4.30 -10.93
C LEU A 70 -2.36 5.37 -9.91
N GLY A 71 -1.42 5.91 -9.12
CA GLY A 71 -1.65 6.96 -8.14
C GLY A 71 -2.17 6.49 -6.79
N ALA A 72 -2.26 5.17 -6.54
CA ALA A 72 -2.62 4.62 -5.24
C ALA A 72 -1.40 4.53 -4.32
N GLU A 73 -1.65 4.56 -2.99
CA GLU A 73 -0.66 4.28 -1.97
C GLU A 73 -0.83 2.85 -1.45
N VAL A 74 0.27 2.15 -1.13
CA VAL A 74 0.23 0.78 -0.60
C VAL A 74 0.90 0.73 0.77
N ILE A 75 0.14 0.27 1.78
CA ILE A 75 0.66 -0.07 3.10
C ILE A 75 0.79 -1.59 3.17
N LEU A 76 2.04 -2.07 3.16
CA LEU A 76 2.35 -3.50 3.14
C LEU A 76 2.54 -4.06 4.55
N GLN A 77 1.97 -5.23 4.83
CA GLN A 77 2.21 -6.04 6.02
C GLN A 77 2.49 -7.49 5.65
N ILE A 78 3.37 -8.15 6.39
CA ILE A 78 3.77 -9.54 6.15
C ILE A 78 3.66 -10.32 7.44
N ALA A 79 2.87 -11.40 7.41
CA ALA A 79 2.50 -12.16 8.61
C ALA A 79 3.52 -13.23 9.01
N TYR A 80 4.50 -13.54 8.16
CA TYR A 80 5.52 -14.57 8.39
C TYR A 80 4.93 -15.93 8.77
N SER A 81 3.83 -16.31 8.13
CA SER A 81 3.12 -17.59 8.35
C SER A 81 2.50 -17.70 9.75
N ASP A 82 2.03 -16.57 10.30
CA ASP A 82 1.33 -16.52 11.59
C ASP A 82 -0.05 -15.86 11.43
N SER A 83 -1.12 -16.63 11.64
CA SER A 83 -2.50 -16.13 11.53
C SER A 83 -2.83 -15.06 12.57
N GLN A 84 -2.28 -15.14 13.78
CA GLN A 84 -2.55 -14.16 14.83
C GLN A 84 -1.83 -12.85 14.53
N GLU A 85 -0.62 -12.94 14.01
CA GLU A 85 0.11 -11.76 13.55
C GLU A 85 -0.60 -11.10 12.36
N GLN A 86 -1.09 -11.91 11.41
CA GLN A 86 -1.86 -11.40 10.27
C GLN A 86 -3.12 -10.66 10.73
N GLU A 87 -3.84 -11.19 11.73
CA GLU A 87 -5.04 -10.52 12.27
C GLU A 87 -4.71 -9.16 12.89
N LYS A 88 -3.62 -9.05 13.67
CA LYS A 88 -3.15 -7.78 14.24
C LYS A 88 -2.75 -6.78 13.16
N GLN A 89 -2.06 -7.25 12.13
CA GLN A 89 -1.62 -6.44 11.01
C GLN A 89 -2.79 -5.92 10.17
N VAL A 90 -3.80 -6.76 9.92
CA VAL A 90 -5.04 -6.30 9.26
C VAL A 90 -5.76 -5.26 10.11
N GLN A 91 -5.81 -5.46 11.44
CA GLN A 91 -6.38 -4.44 12.33
C GLN A 91 -5.60 -3.12 12.23
N TYR A 92 -4.28 -3.17 12.23
CA TYR A 92 -3.43 -2.00 12.02
C TYR A 92 -3.73 -1.29 10.69
N LEU A 93 -3.80 -2.05 9.57
CA LEU A 93 -4.13 -1.50 8.25
C LEU A 93 -5.49 -0.78 8.27
N LEU A 94 -6.50 -1.39 8.88
CA LEU A 94 -7.83 -0.78 9.02
C LEU A 94 -7.81 0.50 9.86
N ASP A 95 -6.92 0.58 10.86
CA ASP A 95 -6.75 1.77 11.70
C ASP A 95 -5.98 2.89 10.98
N GLN A 96 -5.22 2.56 9.90
CA GLN A 96 -4.63 3.53 9.00
C GLN A 96 -5.63 4.13 8.00
N GLY A 97 -6.88 3.66 7.97
CA GLY A 97 -7.92 4.20 7.10
C GLY A 97 -7.78 3.78 5.63
N ILE A 98 -7.39 2.53 5.38
CA ILE A 98 -7.32 1.99 4.02
C ILE A 98 -8.70 1.92 3.35
N ASP A 99 -8.75 2.10 2.04
CA ASP A 99 -9.95 1.97 1.22
C ASP A 99 -10.18 0.53 0.74
N VAL A 100 -9.08 -0.19 0.50
CA VAL A 100 -9.08 -1.55 -0.02
C VAL A 100 -8.11 -2.41 0.77
N LEU A 101 -8.57 -3.58 1.21
CA LEU A 101 -7.72 -4.63 1.78
C LEU A 101 -7.46 -5.70 0.70
N VAL A 102 -6.22 -5.88 0.32
CA VAL A 102 -5.75 -7.03 -0.47
C VAL A 102 -5.15 -8.04 0.50
N LEU A 103 -5.72 -9.22 0.56
CA LEU A 103 -5.38 -10.24 1.55
C LEU A 103 -4.94 -11.54 0.88
N VAL A 104 -3.70 -11.96 1.14
CA VAL A 104 -3.20 -13.32 0.91
C VAL A 104 -3.30 -14.04 2.26
N PRO A 105 -4.36 -14.79 2.53
CA PRO A 105 -4.57 -15.36 3.86
C PRO A 105 -3.53 -16.45 4.16
N HIS A 106 -3.00 -16.47 5.39
CA HIS A 106 -2.22 -17.61 5.89
C HIS A 106 -3.13 -18.84 6.07
N ASP A 107 -4.26 -18.62 6.72
CA ASP A 107 -5.30 -19.65 6.90
C ASP A 107 -6.63 -19.16 6.32
N ALA A 108 -7.18 -19.92 5.39
CA ALA A 108 -8.36 -19.55 4.63
C ALA A 108 -9.65 -19.46 5.48
N ILE A 109 -9.68 -20.13 6.63
CA ILE A 109 -10.87 -20.20 7.49
C ILE A 109 -10.84 -19.07 8.53
N SER A 110 -9.73 -18.96 9.27
CA SER A 110 -9.58 -17.93 10.32
C SER A 110 -9.56 -16.51 9.75
N ALA A 111 -9.13 -16.32 8.51
CA ALA A 111 -9.15 -15.03 7.82
C ALA A 111 -10.56 -14.45 7.62
N ALA A 112 -11.63 -15.24 7.78
CA ALA A 112 -13.00 -14.74 7.69
C ALA A 112 -13.29 -13.62 8.70
N SER A 113 -12.68 -13.66 9.89
CA SER A 113 -12.79 -12.60 10.89
C SER A 113 -12.20 -11.27 10.41
N MET A 114 -11.07 -11.32 9.70
CA MET A 114 -10.40 -10.15 9.12
C MET A 114 -11.26 -9.51 8.03
N VAL A 115 -11.84 -10.34 7.14
CA VAL A 115 -12.77 -9.87 6.10
C VAL A 115 -13.98 -9.20 6.73
N LYS A 116 -14.57 -9.81 7.76
CA LYS A 116 -15.71 -9.22 8.48
C LYS A 116 -15.35 -7.85 9.06
N LYS A 117 -14.22 -7.71 9.74
CA LYS A 117 -13.76 -6.43 10.32
C LYS A 117 -13.59 -5.35 9.24
N ALA A 118 -13.02 -5.70 8.08
CA ALA A 118 -12.87 -4.79 6.96
C ALA A 118 -14.23 -4.34 6.41
N LYS A 119 -15.12 -5.28 6.18
CA LYS A 119 -16.48 -5.01 5.67
C LYS A 119 -17.31 -4.16 6.63
N ASP A 120 -17.22 -4.40 7.94
CA ASP A 120 -17.91 -3.61 8.97
C ASP A 120 -17.46 -2.13 8.95
N ARG A 121 -16.26 -1.82 8.42
CA ARG A 121 -15.72 -0.47 8.23
C ARG A 121 -15.93 0.09 6.81
N GLY A 122 -16.63 -0.63 5.95
CA GLY A 122 -16.87 -0.23 4.56
C GLY A 122 -15.68 -0.44 3.62
N VAL A 123 -14.60 -1.05 4.08
CA VAL A 123 -13.40 -1.35 3.30
C VAL A 123 -13.69 -2.49 2.32
N LYS A 124 -13.29 -2.31 1.06
CA LYS A 124 -13.39 -3.36 0.04
C LYS A 124 -12.34 -4.43 0.27
N VAL A 125 -12.68 -5.70 0.01
CA VAL A 125 -11.76 -6.82 0.25
C VAL A 125 -11.52 -7.61 -1.03
N ILE A 126 -10.24 -7.75 -1.39
CA ILE A 126 -9.75 -8.62 -2.46
C ILE A 126 -9.02 -9.79 -1.82
N SER A 127 -9.50 -11.02 -2.03
CA SER A 127 -8.76 -12.23 -1.70
C SER A 127 -7.83 -12.55 -2.87
N TYR A 128 -6.53 -12.54 -2.62
CA TYR A 128 -5.51 -12.70 -3.65
C TYR A 128 -4.81 -14.04 -3.50
N ASP A 129 -4.70 -14.77 -4.60
CA ASP A 129 -4.16 -16.13 -4.71
C ASP A 129 -4.99 -17.18 -3.94
N ARG A 130 -5.10 -17.08 -2.62
CA ARG A 130 -5.88 -17.97 -1.76
C ARG A 130 -7.23 -17.37 -1.41
N LEU A 131 -8.29 -18.18 -1.50
CA LEU A 131 -9.65 -17.75 -1.16
C LEU A 131 -9.87 -17.78 0.35
N VAL A 132 -10.34 -16.67 0.90
CA VAL A 132 -10.89 -16.68 2.27
C VAL A 132 -12.22 -17.40 2.25
N LYS A 133 -12.32 -18.53 2.97
CA LYS A 133 -13.54 -19.32 3.10
C LYS A 133 -14.51 -18.68 4.11
N ASN A 134 -15.80 -18.95 3.94
CA ASN A 134 -16.84 -18.48 4.85
C ASN A 134 -16.91 -16.94 5.01
N ALA A 135 -16.50 -16.18 4.01
CA ALA A 135 -16.49 -14.74 3.99
C ALA A 135 -17.00 -14.20 2.65
N ASN A 136 -17.61 -13.00 2.68
CA ASN A 136 -18.06 -12.31 1.49
C ASN A 136 -17.01 -11.29 1.02
N VAL A 137 -16.00 -11.74 0.26
CA VAL A 137 -15.02 -10.85 -0.38
C VAL A 137 -15.64 -10.17 -1.60
N ASP A 138 -15.19 -8.95 -1.93
CA ASP A 138 -15.68 -8.21 -3.10
C ASP A 138 -15.09 -8.78 -4.40
N LEU A 139 -13.87 -9.31 -4.34
CA LEU A 139 -13.19 -9.92 -5.48
C LEU A 139 -12.27 -11.04 -5.01
N TYR A 140 -12.22 -12.12 -5.78
CA TYR A 140 -11.21 -13.17 -5.66
C TYR A 140 -10.40 -13.25 -6.96
N ILE A 141 -9.07 -13.20 -6.82
CA ILE A 141 -8.14 -13.29 -7.95
C ILE A 141 -7.20 -14.46 -7.68
N SER A 142 -7.19 -15.44 -8.57
CA SER A 142 -6.31 -16.61 -8.50
C SER A 142 -6.12 -17.22 -9.89
N PHE A 143 -5.43 -18.34 -9.93
CA PHE A 143 -5.28 -19.17 -11.11
C PHE A 143 -6.45 -20.15 -11.26
N ASP A 144 -6.61 -20.71 -12.46
CA ASP A 144 -7.45 -21.90 -12.67
C ASP A 144 -6.70 -23.14 -12.15
N ASN A 145 -6.80 -23.37 -10.84
CA ASN A 145 -6.06 -24.43 -10.15
C ASN A 145 -6.52 -25.83 -10.59
N ILE A 146 -7.77 -25.98 -11.06
CA ILE A 146 -8.25 -27.23 -11.67
C ILE A 146 -7.47 -27.49 -12.94
N LYS A 147 -7.33 -26.47 -13.78
CA LYS A 147 -6.58 -26.58 -15.04
C LYS A 147 -5.09 -26.84 -14.79
N VAL A 148 -4.50 -26.23 -13.77
CA VAL A 148 -3.12 -26.53 -13.35
C VAL A 148 -2.98 -28.00 -12.97
N GLY A 149 -3.88 -28.55 -12.14
CA GLY A 149 -3.91 -29.96 -11.76
C GLY A 149 -4.07 -30.90 -12.96
N GLU A 150 -4.97 -30.58 -13.89
CA GLU A 150 -5.13 -31.35 -15.13
C GLU A 150 -3.82 -31.38 -15.96
N LEU A 151 -3.17 -30.24 -16.14
CA LEU A 151 -1.92 -30.14 -16.90
C LEU A 151 -0.80 -30.94 -16.22
N MET A 152 -0.69 -30.88 -14.89
CA MET A 152 0.27 -31.68 -14.13
C MET A 152 0.00 -33.18 -14.29
N GLY A 153 -1.25 -33.64 -14.18
CA GLY A 153 -1.64 -35.02 -14.41
C GLY A 153 -1.33 -35.49 -15.82
N GLN A 154 -1.69 -34.68 -16.83
CA GLN A 154 -1.39 -34.99 -18.23
C GLN A 154 0.11 -35.12 -18.50
N ALA A 155 0.93 -34.20 -17.93
CA ALA A 155 2.39 -34.26 -18.06
C ALA A 155 2.96 -35.52 -17.41
N ALA A 156 2.49 -35.89 -16.21
CA ALA A 156 2.91 -37.12 -15.53
C ALA A 156 2.57 -38.37 -16.36
N LEU A 157 1.32 -38.49 -16.83
CA LEU A 157 0.87 -39.61 -17.64
C LEU A 157 1.57 -39.71 -19.00
N SER A 158 1.93 -38.59 -19.62
CA SER A 158 2.66 -38.58 -20.88
C SER A 158 4.09 -39.11 -20.72
N GLN A 159 4.72 -38.86 -19.58
CA GLN A 159 6.08 -39.33 -19.27
C GLN A 159 6.11 -40.77 -18.76
N THR A 160 5.10 -41.15 -18.00
CA THR A 160 5.01 -42.47 -17.37
C THR A 160 3.56 -42.98 -17.48
N PRO A 161 3.17 -43.57 -18.64
CA PRO A 161 1.77 -43.96 -18.89
C PRO A 161 1.23 -45.06 -17.94
N ALA A 162 2.12 -45.81 -17.32
CA ALA A 162 1.77 -46.87 -16.34
C ALA A 162 2.80 -46.93 -15.21
N GLY A 163 2.33 -47.01 -13.96
CA GLY A 163 3.21 -47.06 -12.80
C GLY A 163 2.48 -46.63 -11.51
N ASN A 164 3.25 -46.54 -10.44
CA ASN A 164 2.75 -46.02 -9.17
C ASN A 164 3.04 -44.50 -9.08
N TYR A 165 2.04 -43.74 -8.74
CA TYR A 165 2.16 -42.32 -8.55
C TYR A 165 2.07 -41.95 -7.08
N LEU A 166 2.87 -41.02 -6.63
CA LEU A 166 2.78 -40.39 -5.32
C LEU A 166 2.36 -38.94 -5.49
N LEU A 167 1.26 -38.55 -4.84
CA LEU A 167 0.78 -37.19 -4.81
C LEU A 167 1.15 -36.57 -3.46
N LEU A 168 1.90 -35.45 -3.50
CA LEU A 168 2.22 -34.64 -2.33
C LEU A 168 1.33 -33.41 -2.34
N ASN A 169 0.41 -33.34 -1.39
CA ASN A 169 -0.48 -32.20 -1.23
C ASN A 169 0.10 -31.15 -0.28
N GLY A 170 -0.39 -29.91 -0.40
CA GLY A 170 -0.18 -28.85 0.58
C GLY A 170 -1.06 -29.01 1.83
N TYR A 171 -1.20 -27.93 2.59
CA TYR A 171 -2.05 -27.89 3.78
C TYR A 171 -3.55 -27.88 3.40
N GLU A 172 -4.39 -28.54 4.21
CA GLU A 172 -5.85 -28.58 4.02
C GLU A 172 -6.51 -27.19 4.15
N SER A 173 -5.86 -26.26 4.86
CA SER A 173 -6.31 -24.89 5.00
C SER A 173 -5.99 -24.00 3.78
N ASP A 174 -5.16 -24.47 2.85
CA ASP A 174 -4.94 -23.84 1.55
C ASP A 174 -5.98 -24.38 0.55
N ASN A 175 -6.54 -23.50 -0.26
CA ASN A 175 -7.56 -23.88 -1.25
C ASN A 175 -7.00 -24.09 -2.67
N ASN A 176 -5.69 -23.94 -2.84
CA ASN A 176 -5.00 -24.10 -4.12
C ASN A 176 -4.67 -25.57 -4.44
#